data_1cba45e396f19bb6b818ed95c75cc052
#
_entry.id   1cba45e396f19bb6b818ed95c75cc052
#
_cell.length_a   1.000
_cell.length_b   1.000
_cell.length_c   1.000
_cell.angle_alpha   90.00
_cell.angle_beta   90.00
_cell.angle_gamma   90.00
#
_symmetry.space_group_name_H-M   'P 1'
#
loop_
_entity.id
_entity.type
_entity.pdbx_description
1 polymer ?
#
loop_
_entity_poly.entity_id
_entity_poly.type
_entity_poly.pdbx_seq_one_letter_code
_entity_poly.pdbx_strand_id
1 'polypeptide(L)'
;MSFSSEVKEELSRHLGKSRHCQTAELAALIAFDGKVQVSESGCDLFLDSENELLNTKYELLLKKLFDFSEEKREKSGREQKKIYETVKMWDEDHQIPMITETVNGLLLLQGCCKRAYIRGAFLAGGSISDPNKSYHFEIVCDSDVMAKQIQR
;
A
#
# COMPACT_ATOMS: atom_id res chain seq x y z
N MET A 1 -21.09 13.14 -2.38
CA MET A 1 -19.82 12.53 -1.90
C MET A 1 -19.50 13.01 -0.49
N SER A 2 -18.97 12.11 0.32
CA SER A 2 -18.54 12.47 1.67
C SER A 2 -17.21 13.21 1.64
N PHE A 3 -16.89 13.90 2.71
CA PHE A 3 -15.59 14.56 2.86
C PHE A 3 -14.45 13.55 2.79
N SER A 4 -14.63 12.37 3.42
CA SER A 4 -13.64 11.28 3.33
C SER A 4 -13.36 10.87 1.89
N SER A 5 -14.40 10.72 1.08
CA SER A 5 -14.25 10.32 -0.33
C SER A 5 -13.48 11.36 -1.13
N GLU A 6 -13.74 12.63 -0.87
CA GLU A 6 -13.03 13.73 -1.54
C GLU A 6 -11.54 13.74 -1.18
N VAL A 7 -11.23 13.55 0.10
CA VAL A 7 -9.85 13.49 0.56
C VAL A 7 -9.13 12.29 -0.04
N LYS A 8 -9.78 11.13 -0.08
CA LYS A 8 -9.21 9.92 -0.66
C LYS A 8 -8.95 10.08 -2.16
N GLU A 9 -9.87 10.71 -2.88
CA GLU A 9 -9.69 10.97 -4.30
C GLU A 9 -8.46 11.85 -4.55
N GLU A 10 -8.30 12.90 -3.76
CA GLU A 10 -7.15 13.78 -3.86
C GLU A 10 -5.85 13.04 -3.55
N LEU A 11 -5.83 12.24 -2.47
CA LEU A 11 -4.66 11.45 -2.09
C LEU A 11 -4.33 10.37 -3.11
N SER A 12 -5.31 9.83 -3.81
CA SER A 12 -5.07 8.80 -4.82
C SER A 12 -4.26 9.33 -6.00
N ARG A 13 -4.31 10.64 -6.23
CA ARG A 13 -3.55 11.31 -7.30
C ARG A 13 -2.22 11.86 -6.83
N HIS A 14 -2.00 11.93 -5.51
CA HIS A 14 -0.76 12.45 -4.95
C HIS A 14 0.31 11.37 -4.92
N LEU A 15 1.47 11.67 -5.50
CA LEU A 15 2.64 10.79 -5.43
C LEU A 15 3.77 11.47 -4.70
N GLY A 16 4.40 10.75 -3.78
CA GLY A 16 5.63 11.20 -3.16
C GLY A 16 6.71 11.40 -4.22
N LYS A 17 7.59 12.38 -4.02
CA LYS A 17 8.65 12.70 -4.98
C LYS A 17 9.81 11.72 -4.93
N SER A 18 10.06 11.13 -3.76
CA SER A 18 11.20 10.24 -3.59
C SER A 18 10.76 8.78 -3.63
N ARG A 19 11.69 7.93 -4.07
CA ARG A 19 11.45 6.49 -4.18
C ARG A 19 11.14 5.86 -2.82
N HIS A 20 11.84 6.30 -1.75
CA HIS A 20 11.60 5.73 -0.42
C HIS A 20 10.19 6.04 0.11
N CYS A 21 9.64 7.21 -0.21
CA CYS A 21 8.26 7.54 0.16
C CYS A 21 7.26 6.72 -0.63
N GLN A 22 7.49 6.55 -1.92
CA GLN A 22 6.66 5.71 -2.78
C GLN A 22 6.65 4.26 -2.30
N THR A 23 7.81 3.75 -1.90
CA THR A 23 7.93 2.39 -1.38
C THR A 23 7.17 2.22 -0.06
N ALA A 24 7.27 3.19 0.85
CA ALA A 24 6.55 3.14 2.13
C ALA A 24 5.03 3.14 1.92
N GLU A 25 4.54 3.96 0.99
CA GLU A 25 3.11 4.01 0.68
C GLU A 25 2.62 2.71 0.04
N LEU A 26 3.40 2.16 -0.91
CA LEU A 26 3.08 0.88 -1.52
C LEU A 26 3.02 -0.24 -0.47
N ALA A 27 4.00 -0.27 0.44
CA ALA A 27 4.04 -1.26 1.50
C ALA A 27 2.81 -1.17 2.40
N ALA A 28 2.32 0.04 2.68
CA ALA A 28 1.11 0.25 3.48
C ALA A 28 -0.12 -0.33 2.78
N LEU A 29 -0.28 -0.08 1.49
CA LEU A 29 -1.39 -0.62 0.71
C LEU A 29 -1.38 -2.15 0.74
N ILE A 30 -0.22 -2.76 0.57
CA ILE A 30 -0.07 -4.21 0.56
C ILE A 30 -0.35 -4.78 1.95
N ALA A 31 0.15 -4.15 3.01
CA ALA A 31 -0.08 -4.62 4.38
C ALA A 31 -1.56 -4.62 4.75
N PHE A 32 -2.32 -3.64 4.28
CA PHE A 32 -3.76 -3.53 4.59
C PHE A 32 -4.62 -4.44 3.71
N ASP A 33 -4.41 -4.42 2.40
CA ASP A 33 -5.32 -5.09 1.46
C ASP A 33 -4.64 -6.05 0.50
N GLY A 34 -3.32 -6.29 0.63
CA GLY A 34 -2.60 -7.18 -0.26
C GLY A 34 -2.98 -8.65 -0.08
N LYS A 35 -3.16 -9.33 -1.18
CA LYS A 35 -3.44 -10.77 -1.22
C LYS A 35 -2.57 -11.39 -2.30
N VAL A 36 -2.27 -12.67 -2.13
CA VAL A 36 -1.47 -13.43 -3.08
C VAL A 36 -2.33 -14.52 -3.69
N GLN A 37 -2.39 -14.54 -5.02
CA GLN A 37 -3.05 -15.62 -5.75
C GLN A 37 -1.98 -16.54 -6.34
N VAL A 38 -1.99 -17.80 -5.91
CA VAL A 38 -1.03 -18.79 -6.39
C VAL A 38 -1.59 -19.45 -7.65
N SER A 39 -0.77 -19.51 -8.69
CA SER A 39 -1.11 -20.16 -9.96
C SER A 39 0.12 -20.88 -10.50
N GLU A 40 -0.04 -21.58 -11.62
CA GLU A 40 1.09 -22.25 -12.28
C GLU A 40 2.17 -21.25 -12.71
N SER A 41 1.78 -20.02 -13.00
CA SER A 41 2.71 -18.97 -13.43
C SER A 41 3.41 -18.26 -12.26
N GLY A 42 3.02 -18.56 -11.01
CA GLY A 42 3.65 -17.99 -9.83
C GLY A 42 2.67 -17.45 -8.79
N CYS A 43 3.14 -16.48 -8.02
CA CYS A 43 2.39 -15.87 -6.93
C CYS A 43 2.08 -14.42 -7.28
N ASP A 44 0.86 -14.16 -7.72
CA ASP A 44 0.42 -12.84 -8.16
C ASP A 44 -0.13 -12.03 -7.00
N LEU A 45 0.41 -10.83 -6.83
CA LEU A 45 -0.03 -9.89 -5.80
C LEU A 45 -1.16 -9.01 -6.36
N PHE A 46 -2.22 -8.86 -5.58
CA PHE A 46 -3.31 -7.94 -5.91
C PHE A 46 -3.87 -7.33 -4.63
N LEU A 47 -4.59 -6.24 -4.77
CA LEU A 47 -5.27 -5.61 -3.64
C LEU A 47 -6.73 -6.09 -3.59
N ASP A 48 -7.12 -6.67 -2.46
CA ASP A 48 -8.48 -7.14 -2.25
C ASP A 48 -9.34 -6.00 -1.72
N SER A 49 -9.72 -5.12 -2.64
CA SER A 49 -10.51 -3.93 -2.31
C SER A 49 -11.46 -3.60 -3.45
N GLU A 50 -12.69 -3.23 -3.09
CA GLU A 50 -13.69 -2.75 -4.05
C GLU A 50 -13.48 -1.27 -4.39
N ASN A 51 -12.60 -0.58 -3.66
CA ASN A 51 -12.33 0.82 -3.88
C ASN A 51 -11.37 1.02 -5.07
N GLU A 52 -11.90 1.56 -6.16
CA GLU A 52 -11.12 1.78 -7.37
C GLU A 52 -9.97 2.78 -7.18
N LEU A 53 -10.13 3.73 -6.26
CA LEU A 53 -9.07 4.70 -5.96
C LEU A 53 -7.82 4.01 -5.41
N LEU A 54 -8.02 2.99 -4.59
CA LEU A 54 -6.93 2.20 -4.02
C LEU A 54 -6.17 1.47 -5.13
N ASN A 55 -6.90 0.84 -6.03
CA ASN A 55 -6.30 0.11 -7.16
C ASN A 55 -5.59 1.07 -8.11
N THR A 56 -6.15 2.24 -8.36
CA THR A 56 -5.53 3.27 -9.19
C THR A 56 -4.20 3.72 -8.58
N LYS A 57 -4.19 3.97 -7.28
CA LYS A 57 -2.98 4.38 -6.57
C LYS A 57 -1.92 3.27 -6.60
N TYR A 58 -2.33 2.03 -6.40
CA TYR A 58 -1.47 0.86 -6.46
C TYR A 58 -0.77 0.74 -7.81
N GLU A 59 -1.53 0.82 -8.89
CA GLU A 59 -0.97 0.76 -10.25
C GLU A 59 -0.02 1.92 -10.54
N LEU A 60 -0.36 3.11 -10.06
CA LEU A 60 0.47 4.29 -10.23
C LEU A 60 1.81 4.14 -9.50
N LEU A 61 1.79 3.60 -8.29
CA LEU A 61 3.01 3.35 -7.51
C LEU A 61 3.88 2.28 -8.18
N LEU A 62 3.27 1.21 -8.69
CA LEU A 62 4.01 0.17 -9.40
C LEU A 62 4.68 0.72 -10.64
N LYS A 63 3.99 1.56 -11.38
CA LYS A 63 4.54 2.19 -12.58
C LYS A 63 5.74 3.08 -12.25
N LYS A 64 5.62 3.88 -11.20
CA LYS A 64 6.70 4.78 -10.79
C LYS A 64 7.91 4.05 -10.23
N LEU A 65 7.70 3.01 -9.44
CA LEU A 65 8.78 2.29 -8.78
C LEU A 65 9.49 1.30 -9.71
N PHE A 66 8.74 0.65 -10.60
CA PHE A 66 9.28 -0.48 -11.37
C PHE A 66 9.24 -0.28 -12.88
N ASP A 67 8.52 0.73 -13.36
CA ASP A 67 8.39 1.04 -14.78
C ASP A 67 7.93 -0.18 -15.60
N PHE A 68 6.97 -0.93 -15.06
CA PHE A 68 6.40 -2.07 -15.77
C PHE A 68 5.55 -1.59 -16.95
N SER A 69 5.63 -2.32 -18.07
CA SER A 69 4.84 -2.02 -19.26
C SER A 69 3.34 -2.18 -18.96
N GLU A 70 2.55 -1.15 -19.30
CA GLU A 70 1.09 -1.17 -19.13
C GLU A 70 0.41 -2.21 -20.02
N GLU A 71 1.08 -2.63 -21.09
CA GLU A 71 0.55 -3.61 -22.03
C GLU A 71 0.50 -5.02 -21.47
N LYS A 72 1.25 -5.28 -20.42
CA LYS A 72 1.26 -6.59 -19.78
C LYS A 72 0.24 -6.63 -18.65
N ARG A 73 -0.86 -7.33 -18.87
CA ARG A 73 -1.88 -7.55 -17.86
C ARG A 73 -1.37 -8.44 -16.73
N GLU A 74 -0.46 -9.35 -17.04
CA GLU A 74 0.16 -10.24 -16.07
C GLU A 74 1.64 -9.94 -15.98
N LYS A 75 2.11 -9.74 -14.75
CA LYS A 75 3.53 -9.53 -14.50
C LYS A 75 4.25 -10.87 -14.50
N SER A 76 5.49 -10.90 -15.00
CA SER A 76 6.30 -12.10 -14.93
C SER A 76 6.62 -12.45 -13.48
N GLY A 77 7.01 -13.70 -13.21
CA GLY A 77 7.41 -14.11 -11.87
C GLY A 77 8.55 -13.26 -11.32
N ARG A 78 9.48 -12.83 -12.18
CA ARG A 78 10.59 -11.96 -11.80
C ARG A 78 10.08 -10.57 -11.37
N GLU A 79 9.13 -10.02 -12.08
CA GLU A 79 8.54 -8.72 -11.75
C GLU A 79 7.76 -8.79 -10.43
N GLN A 80 7.02 -9.87 -10.21
CA GLN A 80 6.29 -10.07 -8.95
C GLN A 80 7.27 -10.17 -7.78
N LYS A 81 8.32 -10.98 -7.92
CA LYS A 81 9.34 -11.14 -6.87
C LYS A 81 9.97 -9.80 -6.51
N LYS A 82 10.24 -8.96 -7.51
CA LYS A 82 10.83 -7.65 -7.30
C LYS A 82 9.95 -6.75 -6.43
N ILE A 83 8.63 -6.82 -6.61
CA ILE A 83 7.67 -6.08 -5.79
C ILE A 83 7.79 -6.53 -4.33
N TYR A 84 7.72 -7.84 -4.08
CA TYR A 84 7.81 -8.39 -2.72
C TYR A 84 9.12 -8.02 -2.04
N GLU A 85 10.22 -8.12 -2.76
CA GLU A 85 11.54 -7.78 -2.20
C GLU A 85 11.63 -6.29 -1.86
N THR A 86 11.09 -5.43 -2.70
CA THR A 86 11.15 -3.98 -2.51
C THR A 86 10.40 -3.55 -1.24
N VAL A 87 9.24 -4.15 -1.01
CA VAL A 87 8.45 -3.85 0.20
C VAL A 87 8.84 -4.72 1.39
N LYS A 88 9.89 -5.53 1.24
CA LYS A 88 10.43 -6.41 2.27
C LYS A 88 9.43 -7.43 2.80
N MET A 89 8.68 -8.01 1.88
CA MET A 89 7.68 -9.05 2.15
C MET A 89 7.98 -10.33 1.36
N TRP A 90 9.27 -10.67 1.24
CA TRP A 90 9.74 -11.86 0.56
C TRP A 90 10.52 -12.74 1.54
N ASP A 91 10.21 -14.03 1.56
CA ASP A 91 10.93 -15.01 2.36
C ASP A 91 12.01 -15.66 1.50
N GLU A 92 13.27 -15.27 1.73
CA GLU A 92 14.41 -15.77 0.98
C GLU A 92 14.68 -17.26 1.23
N ASP A 93 14.41 -17.73 2.44
CA ASP A 93 14.66 -19.13 2.80
C ASP A 93 13.74 -20.09 2.08
N HIS A 94 12.48 -19.70 1.89
CA HIS A 94 11.45 -20.53 1.26
C HIS A 94 11.13 -20.10 -0.17
N GLN A 95 11.68 -18.97 -0.64
CA GLN A 95 11.45 -18.39 -1.97
C GLN A 95 9.98 -18.19 -2.26
N ILE A 96 9.26 -17.63 -1.29
CA ILE A 96 7.83 -17.31 -1.41
C ILE A 96 7.55 -15.91 -0.86
N PRO A 97 6.46 -15.27 -1.33
CA PRO A 97 6.03 -14.00 -0.73
C PRO A 97 5.47 -14.22 0.67
N MET A 98 5.70 -13.25 1.54
CA MET A 98 5.20 -13.27 2.91
C MET A 98 4.57 -11.92 3.21
N ILE A 99 3.25 -11.81 3.01
CA ILE A 99 2.51 -10.59 3.31
C ILE A 99 2.35 -10.48 4.83
N THR A 100 2.77 -9.35 5.36
CA THR A 100 2.69 -9.09 6.79
C THR A 100 1.72 -7.93 7.07
N GLU A 101 1.12 -7.97 8.26
CA GLU A 101 0.19 -6.91 8.69
C GLU A 101 0.93 -5.62 9.05
N THR A 102 2.22 -5.72 9.34
CA THR A 102 3.06 -4.56 9.63
C THR A 102 4.07 -4.35 8.53
N VAL A 103 4.44 -3.10 8.30
CA VAL A 103 5.47 -2.72 7.36
C VAL A 103 6.83 -2.80 8.05
N ASN A 104 7.84 -3.30 7.32
CA ASN A 104 9.20 -3.39 7.86
C ASN A 104 9.68 -1.98 8.28
N GLY A 105 10.18 -1.88 9.53
CA GLY A 105 10.60 -0.61 10.10
C GLY A 105 11.67 0.11 9.30
N LEU A 106 12.48 -0.62 8.52
CA LEU A 106 13.50 -0.01 7.66
C LEU A 106 12.89 0.88 6.58
N LEU A 107 11.63 0.66 6.22
CA LEU A 107 10.93 1.49 5.25
C LEU A 107 10.36 2.76 5.87
N LEU A 108 10.37 2.88 7.19
CA LEU A 108 9.74 3.96 7.94
C LEU A 108 10.73 4.78 8.77
N LEU A 109 12.01 4.82 8.36
CA LEU A 109 13.05 5.50 9.12
C LEU A 109 12.93 7.03 9.08
N GLN A 110 12.45 7.59 7.98
CA GLN A 110 12.33 9.03 7.82
C GLN A 110 10.89 9.48 8.05
N GLY A 111 10.72 10.72 8.52
CA GLY A 111 9.39 11.29 8.74
C GLY A 111 8.54 11.34 7.48
N CYS A 112 9.16 11.61 6.32
CA CYS A 112 8.43 11.61 5.05
C CYS A 112 7.93 10.21 4.68
N CYS A 113 8.67 9.17 5.04
CA CYS A 113 8.25 7.78 4.82
C CYS A 113 7.07 7.42 5.72
N LYS A 114 7.10 7.87 6.97
CA LYS A 114 5.99 7.66 7.91
C LYS A 114 4.72 8.34 7.41
N ARG A 115 4.83 9.55 6.88
CA ARG A 115 3.69 10.26 6.31
C ARG A 115 3.14 9.54 5.07
N ALA A 116 4.02 9.02 4.22
CA ALA A 116 3.63 8.25 3.06
C ALA A 116 2.90 6.96 3.47
N TYR A 117 3.39 6.29 4.50
CA TYR A 117 2.75 5.11 5.08
C TYR A 117 1.33 5.45 5.57
N ILE A 118 1.17 6.57 6.28
CA ILE A 118 -0.14 6.99 6.79
C ILE A 118 -1.10 7.31 5.63
N ARG A 119 -0.60 7.91 4.55
CA ARG A 119 -1.45 8.15 3.36
C ARG A 119 -1.98 6.84 2.79
N GLY A 120 -1.12 5.84 2.65
CA GLY A 120 -1.52 4.53 2.16
C GLY A 120 -2.50 3.84 3.09
N ALA A 121 -2.22 3.86 4.38
CA ALA A 121 -3.11 3.26 5.39
C ALA A 121 -4.48 3.95 5.40
N PHE A 122 -4.51 5.27 5.26
CA PHE A 122 -5.75 6.03 5.20
C PHE A 122 -6.56 5.67 3.96
N LEU A 123 -5.91 5.56 2.81
CA LEU A 123 -6.59 5.15 1.58
C LEU A 123 -7.23 3.77 1.73
N ALA A 124 -6.56 2.86 2.43
CA ALA A 124 -7.04 1.50 2.59
C ALA A 124 -8.15 1.37 3.65
N GLY A 125 -8.01 2.04 4.79
CA GLY A 125 -8.93 1.83 5.91
C GLY A 125 -9.32 3.07 6.69
N GLY A 126 -9.03 4.27 6.17
CA GLY A 126 -9.26 5.50 6.91
C GLY A 126 -10.58 6.17 6.63
N SER A 127 -11.00 7.02 7.56
CA SER A 127 -12.11 7.94 7.37
C SER A 127 -11.85 9.21 8.14
N ILE A 128 -12.38 10.31 7.63
CA ILE A 128 -12.22 11.63 8.24
C ILE A 128 -13.51 12.42 8.07
N SER A 129 -13.94 13.10 9.15
CA SER A 129 -15.11 13.97 9.09
C SER A 129 -14.72 15.35 8.58
N ASP A 130 -15.71 16.08 8.06
CA ASP A 130 -15.55 17.48 7.66
C ASP A 130 -15.17 18.28 8.91
N PRO A 131 -14.01 18.97 8.93
CA PRO A 131 -13.57 19.72 10.10
C PRO A 131 -14.55 20.82 10.52
N ASN A 132 -15.40 21.30 9.60
CA ASN A 132 -16.41 22.32 9.90
C ASN A 132 -17.61 21.76 10.66
N LYS A 133 -17.79 20.43 10.66
CA LYS A 133 -18.92 19.77 11.32
C LYS A 133 -18.51 19.05 12.61
N SER A 134 -17.38 18.37 12.58
CA SER A 134 -16.87 17.63 13.73
C SER A 134 -15.42 17.26 13.50
N TYR A 135 -14.76 16.78 14.56
CA TYR A 135 -13.39 16.28 14.44
C TYR A 135 -13.40 14.76 14.62
N HIS A 136 -13.20 14.06 13.53
CA HIS A 136 -13.11 12.60 13.58
C HIS A 136 -12.13 12.14 12.50
N PHE A 137 -11.12 11.39 12.94
CA PHE A 137 -10.15 10.77 12.05
C PHE A 137 -9.87 9.37 12.59
N GLU A 138 -10.04 8.36 11.74
CA GLU A 138 -9.73 7.00 12.16
C GLU A 138 -9.16 6.19 11.00
N ILE A 139 -8.39 5.18 11.35
CA ILE A 139 -7.90 4.17 10.42
C ILE A 139 -8.26 2.82 11.03
N VAL A 140 -9.10 2.05 10.34
CA VAL A 140 -9.51 0.74 10.79
C VAL A 140 -8.42 -0.28 10.46
N CYS A 141 -7.99 -1.01 11.48
CA CYS A 141 -6.95 -2.02 11.35
C CYS A 141 -7.52 -3.39 11.69
N ASP A 142 -7.06 -4.42 10.97
CA ASP A 142 -7.53 -5.79 11.18
C ASP A 142 -6.93 -6.44 12.42
N SER A 143 -5.86 -5.87 12.98
CA SER A 143 -5.21 -6.43 14.16
C SER A 143 -4.62 -5.34 15.05
N ASP A 144 -4.36 -5.71 16.32
CA ASP A 144 -3.71 -4.82 17.28
C ASP A 144 -2.28 -4.47 16.85
N VAL A 145 -1.60 -5.37 16.17
CA VAL A 145 -0.22 -5.15 15.72
C VAL A 145 -0.17 -4.02 14.70
N MET A 146 -1.10 -4.01 13.74
CA MET A 146 -1.22 -2.92 12.77
C MET A 146 -1.51 -1.59 13.46
N ALA A 147 -2.47 -1.60 14.39
CA ALA A 147 -2.87 -0.39 15.11
C ALA A 147 -1.69 0.20 15.90
N LYS A 148 -0.89 -0.64 16.53
CA LYS A 148 0.29 -0.20 17.28
C LYS A 148 1.35 0.41 16.38
N GLN A 149 1.53 -0.14 15.19
CA GLN A 149 2.50 0.41 14.23
C GLN A 149 2.09 1.82 13.79
N ILE A 150 0.82 2.03 13.50
CA ILE A 150 0.30 3.33 13.07
C ILE A 150 0.48 4.40 14.15
N GLN A 151 0.32 4.03 15.41
CA GLN A 151 0.42 4.95 16.55
C GLN A 151 1.85 5.40 16.83
N ARG A 152 2.84 4.74 16.30
CA ARG A 152 4.23 5.13 16.48
C ARG A 152 4.61 6.19 15.44
#